data_da72e6d56df80799f2adfcd7e19067be
#
_entry.id   da72e6d56df80799f2adfcd7e19067be
#
_cell.length_a   1.000
_cell.length_b   1.000
_cell.length_c   1.000
_cell.angle_alpha   90.00
_cell.angle_beta   90.00
_cell.angle_gamma   90.00
#
_symmetry.space_group_name_H-M   'P 1'
#
loop_
_entity.id
_entity.type
_entity.pdbx_description
1 polymer ?
#
loop_
_entity_poly.entity_id
_entity_poly.type
_entity_poly.pdbx_seq_one_letter_code
_entity_poly.pdbx_strand_id
1 'polypeptide(L)'
;MACGSGTSEATSGGVLLTSSGAGGGGGAGGEGGAAQGGGGSGGVPGAWCMPIPACDAPPPDPGPKVEWNSFFPPVGDPNHRGRDLFLNPGDKQWILAKFAYGLLDDDIQGELVDIYVLRDCAGAWEKLGTATTTDDDEHPTVEGVADTGGHVYFEIPADKALGPGRHKVHLVVKGDLSSTDLFIEVIPKGTPVFVSDIDGTLTTTETEEFTALLTGDLPGVREGAADLFEILVSKGYHPFYMTARPEWLMGRTREWLGVNGFPSGVVHTTLSKSGALGSEAATYKTDELSLLAGKGVVPSFAFGNTETDAQAYFNANIGPEDRRVFLQFDDLVHNGLRIESYKDLVEQYEALPSLCP
;
A
#
# COMPACT_ATOMS: atom_id res chain seq x y z
N MET A 1 -27.31 16.08 51.93
CA MET A 1 -28.24 17.02 51.26
C MET A 1 -28.19 16.68 49.80
N ALA A 2 -29.12 15.84 49.36
CA ALA A 2 -30.36 16.04 48.60
C ALA A 2 -30.02 16.34 47.13
N CYS A 3 -30.12 15.33 46.29
CA CYS A 3 -31.22 14.86 45.43
C CYS A 3 -31.58 15.82 44.29
N GLY A 4 -31.56 15.29 43.08
CA GLY A 4 -32.13 15.89 41.88
C GLY A 4 -32.03 14.95 40.70
N SER A 5 -32.93 13.97 40.64
CA SER A 5 -33.23 13.10 39.47
C SER A 5 -34.12 13.85 38.47
N GLY A 6 -33.84 13.69 37.21
CA GLY A 6 -34.67 14.17 36.09
C GLY A 6 -34.71 13.17 34.94
N THR A 7 -35.72 12.33 34.94
CA THR A 7 -36.18 11.50 33.87
C THR A 7 -36.98 12.32 32.84
N SER A 8 -36.77 12.14 31.55
CA SER A 8 -37.80 12.50 30.58
C SER A 8 -37.85 11.45 29.47
N GLU A 9 -39.08 11.02 29.26
CA GLU A 9 -39.56 9.89 28.48
C GLU A 9 -39.51 10.13 26.97
N ALA A 10 -39.53 8.98 26.31
CA ALA A 10 -39.63 8.81 24.86
C ALA A 10 -41.03 9.22 24.31
N THR A 11 -41.05 9.68 23.08
CA THR A 11 -42.27 9.65 22.26
C THR A 11 -41.93 9.10 20.87
N SER A 12 -42.51 7.93 20.63
CA SER A 12 -42.57 7.25 19.34
C SER A 12 -43.60 7.93 18.44
N GLY A 13 -43.28 8.15 17.18
CA GLY A 13 -44.19 8.56 16.13
C GLY A 13 -44.00 7.69 14.89
N GLY A 14 -44.77 6.62 14.80
CA GLY A 14 -44.87 5.81 13.61
C GLY A 14 -45.79 6.46 12.57
N VAL A 15 -45.40 6.41 11.31
CA VAL A 15 -46.30 6.68 10.18
C VAL A 15 -46.31 5.44 9.28
N LEU A 16 -47.45 4.77 9.32
CA LEU A 16 -47.89 3.80 8.29
C LEU A 16 -48.32 4.56 7.05
N LEU A 17 -47.93 4.11 5.88
CA LEU A 17 -48.66 4.37 4.65
C LEU A 17 -48.90 3.04 3.92
N THR A 18 -50.16 2.79 3.75
CA THR A 18 -50.80 1.63 3.17
C THR A 18 -50.79 1.64 1.66
N SER A 19 -50.80 0.44 1.14
CA SER A 19 -50.95 -0.08 -0.21
C SER A 19 -52.25 0.30 -0.93
N SER A 20 -52.24 0.23 -2.23
CA SER A 20 -53.22 -0.39 -3.16
C SER A 20 -52.87 0.03 -4.57
N GLY A 21 -52.98 -0.72 -5.63
CA GLY A 21 -53.54 -2.01 -5.94
C GLY A 21 -53.65 -2.12 -7.45
N ALA A 22 -53.43 -3.30 -7.91
CA ALA A 22 -54.12 -4.07 -8.96
C ALA A 22 -54.24 -3.61 -10.42
N GLY A 23 -53.91 -4.54 -11.28
CA GLY A 23 -54.61 -4.92 -12.51
C GLY A 23 -53.72 -4.83 -13.75
N GLY A 24 -53.30 -5.84 -14.41
CA GLY A 24 -53.98 -6.94 -15.01
C GLY A 24 -53.69 -6.95 -16.52
N GLY A 25 -53.33 -8.09 -17.09
CA GLY A 25 -53.50 -8.29 -18.52
C GLY A 25 -52.26 -8.81 -19.29
N GLY A 26 -52.25 -10.07 -19.52
CA GLY A 26 -51.65 -11.07 -20.28
C GLY A 26 -51.17 -10.77 -21.73
N GLY A 27 -50.28 -11.62 -22.19
CA GLY A 27 -49.89 -11.72 -23.59
C GLY A 27 -48.63 -12.55 -23.79
N ALA A 28 -48.78 -13.68 -24.40
CA ALA A 28 -47.90 -14.79 -24.66
C ALA A 28 -46.65 -14.51 -25.49
N GLY A 29 -45.62 -15.31 -25.26
CA GLY A 29 -44.82 -16.04 -26.27
C GLY A 29 -43.67 -15.26 -26.93
N GLY A 30 -42.46 -15.69 -26.72
CA GLY A 30 -41.29 -15.33 -27.50
C GLY A 30 -40.04 -16.02 -27.02
N GLU A 31 -39.54 -16.90 -27.81
CA GLU A 31 -38.43 -17.81 -27.67
C GLU A 31 -37.11 -17.16 -27.30
N GLY A 32 -36.25 -18.02 -26.70
CA GLY A 32 -34.89 -17.94 -26.28
C GLY A 32 -33.96 -16.99 -27.04
N GLY A 33 -33.36 -16.11 -26.28
CA GLY A 33 -32.14 -15.43 -26.61
C GLY A 33 -31.18 -15.50 -25.43
N ALA A 34 -30.14 -16.30 -25.55
CA ALA A 34 -29.03 -16.33 -24.63
C ALA A 34 -28.41 -14.93 -24.54
N ALA A 35 -28.63 -14.25 -23.41
CA ALA A 35 -27.96 -13.01 -23.09
C ALA A 35 -26.48 -13.36 -22.77
N GLN A 36 -25.61 -13.17 -23.71
CA GLN A 36 -24.18 -13.00 -23.49
C GLN A 36 -23.98 -11.73 -22.65
N GLY A 37 -23.77 -11.93 -21.35
CA GLY A 37 -23.23 -10.90 -20.46
C GLY A 37 -21.76 -10.68 -20.76
N GLY A 38 -21.47 -9.81 -21.70
CA GLY A 38 -20.13 -9.37 -22.01
C GLY A 38 -20.04 -7.86 -21.86
N GLY A 39 -19.88 -7.35 -20.66
CA GLY A 39 -19.52 -5.97 -20.40
C GLY A 39 -18.08 -5.88 -19.91
N GLY A 40 -17.11 -6.41 -20.65
CA GLY A 40 -15.71 -6.15 -20.43
C GLY A 40 -15.37 -4.73 -20.87
N SER A 41 -15.15 -3.83 -19.91
CA SER A 41 -14.42 -2.58 -20.18
C SER A 41 -13.05 -2.96 -20.76
N GLY A 42 -12.81 -2.63 -22.03
CA GLY A 42 -11.57 -2.91 -22.75
C GLY A 42 -10.38 -2.13 -22.17
N GLY A 43 -9.80 -2.63 -21.10
CA GLY A 43 -8.43 -2.35 -20.72
C GLY A 43 -7.52 -3.09 -21.75
N VAL A 44 -6.45 -2.47 -22.15
CA VAL A 44 -5.45 -3.07 -23.03
C VAL A 44 -4.96 -4.37 -22.35
N PRO A 45 -5.23 -5.55 -22.89
CA PRO A 45 -4.74 -6.78 -22.28
C PRO A 45 -3.22 -6.74 -22.31
N GLY A 46 -2.59 -6.76 -21.15
CA GLY A 46 -1.14 -6.91 -21.01
C GLY A 46 -0.39 -5.85 -20.23
N ALA A 47 -1.00 -4.71 -19.86
CA ALA A 47 -0.26 -3.68 -19.12
C ALA A 47 0.22 -4.16 -17.74
N TRP A 48 -0.46 -5.10 -17.10
CA TRP A 48 -0.03 -5.73 -15.83
C TRP A 48 0.83 -6.98 -16.00
N CYS A 49 1.01 -7.43 -17.23
CA CYS A 49 1.76 -8.65 -17.53
C CYS A 49 3.23 -8.39 -17.87
N MET A 50 3.71 -7.20 -17.63
CA MET A 50 5.13 -6.87 -17.76
C MET A 50 5.88 -7.31 -16.49
N PRO A 51 7.10 -7.84 -16.62
CA PRO A 51 7.95 -8.03 -15.45
C PRO A 51 8.06 -6.73 -14.66
N ILE A 52 7.92 -6.80 -13.34
CA ILE A 52 8.06 -5.63 -12.49
C ILE A 52 9.55 -5.27 -12.44
N PRO A 53 9.97 -4.12 -13.00
CA PRO A 53 11.37 -3.77 -13.08
C PRO A 53 11.96 -3.44 -11.70
N ALA A 54 13.23 -3.78 -11.48
CA ALA A 54 13.96 -3.48 -10.24
C ALA A 54 14.23 -1.98 -10.03
N CYS A 55 14.30 -1.19 -11.11
CA CYS A 55 14.55 0.26 -11.05
C CYS A 55 15.95 0.65 -10.54
N ASP A 56 17.00 -0.04 -10.98
CA ASP A 56 18.37 0.08 -10.47
C ASP A 56 19.16 1.26 -11.06
N ALA A 57 18.52 2.15 -11.83
CA ALA A 57 19.21 3.29 -12.39
C ALA A 57 19.81 4.19 -11.29
N PRO A 58 21.04 4.70 -11.49
CA PRO A 58 21.64 5.62 -10.54
C PRO A 58 20.78 6.89 -10.41
N PRO A 59 20.82 7.55 -9.23
CA PRO A 59 20.07 8.77 -9.02
C PRO A 59 20.46 9.88 -10.01
N PRO A 60 19.56 10.83 -10.27
CA PRO A 60 19.87 11.99 -11.15
C PRO A 60 20.90 12.91 -10.49
N ASP A 61 21.52 13.76 -11.29
CA ASP A 61 22.32 14.88 -10.75
C ASP A 61 21.39 15.81 -9.93
N PRO A 62 21.65 15.98 -8.63
CA PRO A 62 20.81 16.83 -7.77
C PRO A 62 21.01 18.33 -8.02
N GLY A 63 22.00 18.72 -8.83
CA GLY A 63 22.40 20.10 -9.03
C GLY A 63 23.02 20.75 -7.76
N PRO A 64 23.18 22.07 -7.74
CA PRO A 64 23.78 22.75 -6.61
C PRO A 64 22.86 22.80 -5.38
N LYS A 65 23.48 22.81 -4.19
CA LYS A 65 22.78 23.16 -2.95
C LYS A 65 22.26 24.58 -3.00
N VAL A 66 21.19 24.83 -2.27
CA VAL A 66 20.71 26.18 -1.95
C VAL A 66 20.79 26.39 -0.44
N GLU A 67 20.73 27.63 0.00
CA GLU A 67 20.64 27.93 1.43
C GLU A 67 19.33 27.38 2.00
N TRP A 68 19.38 26.90 3.25
CA TRP A 68 18.20 26.51 4.01
C TRP A 68 17.26 27.70 4.18
N ASN A 69 15.98 27.49 4.04
CA ASN A 69 14.96 28.49 4.36
C ASN A 69 14.88 28.69 5.88
N SER A 70 15.08 27.62 6.63
CA SER A 70 15.11 27.65 8.08
C SER A 70 16.39 28.32 8.60
N PHE A 71 16.24 29.14 9.64
CA PHE A 71 17.38 29.80 10.29
C PHE A 71 18.33 28.80 10.97
N PHE A 72 17.78 27.66 11.43
CA PHE A 72 18.56 26.57 12.02
C PHE A 72 18.52 25.37 11.09
N PRO A 73 19.66 25.01 10.46
CA PRO A 73 19.72 23.76 9.70
C PRO A 73 19.40 22.56 10.56
N PRO A 74 18.82 21.48 10.00
CA PRO A 74 18.50 20.27 10.75
C PRO A 74 19.77 19.61 11.31
N VAL A 75 19.62 18.88 12.41
CA VAL A 75 20.72 18.20 13.12
C VAL A 75 20.48 16.69 13.11
N GLY A 76 21.52 15.94 12.81
CA GLY A 76 21.52 14.47 12.77
C GLY A 76 21.45 13.93 11.35
N ASP A 77 21.33 12.60 11.26
CA ASP A 77 21.27 11.92 9.97
C ASP A 77 19.88 12.06 9.33
N PRO A 78 19.78 12.13 7.99
CA PRO A 78 18.51 12.17 7.29
C PRO A 78 17.65 10.92 7.55
N ASN A 79 16.38 11.12 7.83
CA ASN A 79 15.37 10.09 8.07
C ASN A 79 14.21 10.18 7.06
N HIS A 80 14.56 10.52 5.81
CA HIS A 80 13.58 10.74 4.75
C HIS A 80 12.95 9.44 4.29
N ARG A 81 11.65 9.49 3.98
CA ARG A 81 10.89 8.34 3.48
C ARG A 81 9.84 8.76 2.47
N GLY A 82 9.83 8.06 1.35
CA GLY A 82 8.78 8.16 0.35
C GLY A 82 7.69 7.12 0.58
N ARG A 83 6.45 7.48 0.30
CA ARG A 83 5.29 6.57 0.34
C ARG A 83 5.11 5.93 -1.03
N ASP A 84 5.23 4.61 -1.12
CA ASP A 84 4.86 3.89 -2.35
C ASP A 84 3.36 3.95 -2.56
N LEU A 85 2.91 3.95 -3.83
CA LEU A 85 1.50 4.04 -4.15
C LEU A 85 1.11 3.13 -5.31
N PHE A 86 -0.06 2.50 -5.18
CA PHE A 86 -0.84 2.09 -6.34
C PHE A 86 -1.73 3.24 -6.78
N LEU A 87 -1.67 3.60 -8.05
CA LEU A 87 -2.53 4.61 -8.65
C LEU A 87 -3.28 4.04 -9.85
N ASN A 88 -4.45 4.59 -10.17
CA ASN A 88 -5.17 4.17 -11.36
C ASN A 88 -4.86 5.11 -12.54
N PRO A 89 -4.85 4.59 -13.78
CA PRO A 89 -4.77 5.42 -14.97
C PRO A 89 -5.93 6.42 -15.03
N GLY A 90 -5.62 7.69 -15.27
CA GLY A 90 -6.62 8.75 -15.42
C GLY A 90 -7.11 9.39 -14.13
N ASP A 91 -6.79 8.84 -12.96
CA ASP A 91 -7.05 9.50 -11.68
C ASP A 91 -5.95 10.55 -11.39
N LYS A 92 -6.20 11.42 -10.40
CA LYS A 92 -5.16 12.31 -9.87
C LYS A 92 -4.01 11.50 -9.31
N GLN A 93 -2.80 11.87 -9.66
CA GLN A 93 -1.59 11.17 -9.26
C GLN A 93 -0.77 12.02 -8.29
N TRP A 94 -0.38 11.41 -7.19
CA TRP A 94 0.33 12.07 -6.11
C TRP A 94 1.70 11.47 -5.87
N ILE A 95 2.63 12.31 -5.44
CA ILE A 95 3.91 11.94 -4.85
C ILE A 95 3.87 12.38 -3.40
N LEU A 96 4.08 11.44 -2.48
CA LEU A 96 4.00 11.65 -1.04
C LEU A 96 5.31 11.22 -0.38
N ALA A 97 5.89 12.10 0.41
CA ALA A 97 7.10 11.78 1.17
C ALA A 97 7.14 12.59 2.46
N LYS A 98 7.89 12.11 3.45
CA LYS A 98 8.17 12.82 4.70
C LYS A 98 9.66 13.04 4.86
N PHE A 99 10.03 14.21 5.35
CA PHE A 99 11.40 14.67 5.52
C PHE A 99 11.65 15.02 6.98
N ALA A 100 12.58 14.31 7.59
CA ALA A 100 12.96 14.49 8.99
C ALA A 100 14.43 14.17 9.20
N TYR A 101 14.97 14.54 10.35
CA TYR A 101 16.36 14.30 10.73
C TYR A 101 16.49 13.82 12.18
N GLY A 102 17.61 13.13 12.43
CA GLY A 102 18.03 12.73 13.76
C GLY A 102 17.19 11.63 14.40
N LEU A 103 17.56 11.27 15.62
CA LEU A 103 16.95 10.18 16.38
C LEU A 103 15.52 10.48 16.85
N LEU A 104 15.16 11.75 16.96
CA LEU A 104 13.82 12.17 17.36
C LEU A 104 12.88 12.32 16.17
N ASP A 105 13.40 12.05 14.96
CA ASP A 105 12.65 12.19 13.72
C ASP A 105 12.04 13.60 13.60
N ASP A 106 12.90 14.61 13.79
CA ASP A 106 12.50 16.03 13.75
C ASP A 106 12.19 16.45 12.32
N ASP A 107 10.97 16.91 12.10
CA ASP A 107 10.46 17.28 10.79
C ASP A 107 11.14 18.55 10.28
N ILE A 108 11.46 18.61 8.98
CA ILE A 108 11.88 19.85 8.33
C ILE A 108 10.69 20.51 7.62
N GLN A 109 10.44 21.75 7.92
CA GLN A 109 9.28 22.50 7.44
C GLN A 109 9.75 23.71 6.61
N GLY A 110 9.00 24.00 5.54
CA GLY A 110 9.32 25.13 4.66
C GLY A 110 10.54 24.93 3.75
N GLU A 111 11.09 23.73 3.63
CA GLU A 111 12.31 23.46 2.87
C GLU A 111 12.02 22.97 1.45
N LEU A 112 12.90 23.34 0.52
CA LEU A 112 12.74 22.99 -0.89
C LEU A 112 13.19 21.55 -1.18
N VAL A 113 12.34 20.81 -1.90
CA VAL A 113 12.59 19.44 -2.35
C VAL A 113 12.40 19.36 -3.87
N ASP A 114 13.45 18.98 -4.58
CA ASP A 114 13.39 18.69 -6.01
C ASP A 114 12.85 17.27 -6.22
N ILE A 115 11.98 17.12 -7.23
CA ILE A 115 11.27 15.86 -7.51
C ILE A 115 11.60 15.40 -8.92
N TYR A 116 12.15 14.19 -9.01
CA TYR A 116 12.53 13.54 -10.27
C TYR A 116 11.76 12.24 -10.43
N VAL A 117 11.42 11.87 -11.67
CA VAL A 117 10.81 10.59 -12.00
C VAL A 117 11.63 9.83 -13.04
N LEU A 118 11.78 8.54 -12.84
CA LEU A 118 12.26 7.58 -13.82
C LEU A 118 11.05 6.78 -14.31
N ARG A 119 10.54 7.13 -15.48
CA ARG A 119 9.36 6.48 -16.06
C ARG A 119 9.68 5.05 -16.45
N ASP A 120 8.76 4.13 -16.15
CA ASP A 120 8.91 2.69 -16.44
C ASP A 120 10.24 2.09 -15.93
N CYS A 121 10.82 2.73 -14.90
CA CYS A 121 12.14 2.38 -14.35
C CYS A 121 13.27 2.32 -15.38
N ALA A 122 13.15 3.04 -16.48
CA ALA A 122 14.10 3.02 -17.60
C ALA A 122 14.31 4.41 -18.21
N GLY A 123 15.39 4.55 -18.98
CA GLY A 123 15.68 5.79 -19.70
C GLY A 123 16.32 6.87 -18.85
N ALA A 124 15.93 8.11 -19.06
CA ALA A 124 16.48 9.29 -18.39
C ALA A 124 15.53 9.79 -17.30
N TRP A 125 16.12 10.32 -16.23
CA TRP A 125 15.38 11.03 -15.19
C TRP A 125 14.77 12.32 -15.73
N GLU A 126 13.50 12.55 -15.40
CA GLU A 126 12.77 13.79 -15.67
C GLU A 126 12.55 14.55 -14.38
N LYS A 127 12.89 15.84 -14.33
CA LYS A 127 12.49 16.69 -13.22
C LYS A 127 11.02 17.08 -13.36
N LEU A 128 10.18 16.62 -12.43
CA LEU A 128 8.75 16.97 -12.41
C LEU A 128 8.50 18.36 -11.87
N GLY A 129 9.24 18.77 -10.84
CA GLY A 129 9.08 20.04 -10.19
C GLY A 129 9.92 20.19 -8.92
N THR A 130 9.57 21.20 -8.15
CA THR A 130 10.09 21.45 -6.80
C THR A 130 8.88 21.70 -5.90
N ALA A 131 8.86 21.09 -4.73
CA ALA A 131 7.85 21.31 -3.70
C ALA A 131 8.51 21.88 -2.43
N THR A 132 7.68 22.37 -1.53
CA THR A 132 8.10 22.79 -0.19
C THR A 132 7.55 21.82 0.82
N THR A 133 8.32 21.47 1.85
CA THR A 133 7.84 20.64 2.96
C THR A 133 6.86 21.43 3.81
N THR A 134 5.77 20.75 4.23
CA THR A 134 4.64 21.37 4.94
C THR A 134 4.94 21.71 6.40
N ASP A 135 4.18 22.66 6.93
CA ASP A 135 3.92 22.80 8.36
C ASP A 135 2.84 21.79 8.79
N ASP A 136 2.62 21.62 10.09
CA ASP A 136 1.57 20.72 10.62
C ASP A 136 0.18 21.18 10.15
N ASP A 137 -0.64 20.23 9.69
CA ASP A 137 -2.02 20.47 9.24
C ASP A 137 -2.16 21.46 8.07
N GLU A 138 -1.10 21.73 7.30
CA GLU A 138 -1.12 22.64 6.16
C GLU A 138 -1.85 22.04 4.96
N HIS A 139 -1.76 20.70 4.77
CA HIS A 139 -2.36 20.00 3.63
C HIS A 139 -3.46 19.02 4.06
N PRO A 140 -4.58 18.92 3.31
CA PRO A 140 -5.58 17.90 3.57
C PRO A 140 -5.01 16.50 3.36
N THR A 141 -5.61 15.49 4.03
CA THR A 141 -5.24 14.08 3.87
C THR A 141 -5.33 13.63 2.42
N VAL A 142 -4.26 13.01 1.91
CA VAL A 142 -4.18 12.42 0.57
C VAL A 142 -3.69 10.98 0.69
N GLU A 143 -4.34 10.04 -0.01
CA GLU A 143 -3.95 8.63 -0.01
C GLU A 143 -3.78 8.05 1.42
N GLY A 144 -4.62 8.48 2.35
CA GLY A 144 -4.54 8.09 3.75
C GLY A 144 -3.46 8.79 4.58
N VAL A 145 -2.59 9.58 3.96
CA VAL A 145 -1.53 10.32 4.64
C VAL A 145 -2.08 11.64 5.15
N ALA A 146 -2.15 11.80 6.47
CA ALA A 146 -2.46 13.05 7.13
C ALA A 146 -1.19 13.90 7.29
N ASP A 147 -1.34 15.22 7.24
CA ASP A 147 -0.21 16.12 7.37
C ASP A 147 0.15 16.33 8.85
N THR A 148 1.34 15.90 9.19
CA THR A 148 1.95 16.06 10.52
C THR A 148 3.26 16.84 10.44
N GLY A 149 3.38 17.74 9.43
CA GLY A 149 4.57 18.50 9.15
C GLY A 149 5.66 17.72 8.41
N GLY A 150 6.56 18.45 7.74
CA GLY A 150 7.69 17.87 7.01
C GLY A 150 7.29 17.01 5.80
N HIS A 151 6.06 17.08 5.35
CA HIS A 151 5.59 16.31 4.20
C HIS A 151 5.77 17.06 2.88
N VAL A 152 5.86 16.30 1.81
CA VAL A 152 5.65 16.76 0.44
C VAL A 152 4.38 16.11 -0.08
N TYR A 153 3.43 16.94 -0.50
CA TYR A 153 2.23 16.56 -1.25
C TYR A 153 2.36 17.19 -2.64
N PHE A 154 2.75 16.41 -3.62
CA PHE A 154 2.94 16.89 -4.98
C PHE A 154 1.97 16.22 -5.94
N GLU A 155 0.95 16.95 -6.41
CA GLU A 155 0.06 16.48 -7.47
C GLU A 155 0.83 16.54 -8.81
N ILE A 156 0.97 15.39 -9.47
CA ILE A 156 1.64 15.33 -10.78
C ILE A 156 0.77 16.05 -11.81
N PRO A 157 1.32 17.07 -12.52
CA PRO A 157 0.57 17.76 -13.55
C PRO A 157 -0.01 16.79 -14.59
N ALA A 158 -1.24 17.07 -15.05
CA ALA A 158 -1.95 16.17 -15.97
C ALA A 158 -1.20 15.90 -17.28
N ASP A 159 -0.44 16.89 -17.77
CA ASP A 159 0.42 16.76 -18.96
C ASP A 159 1.69 15.93 -18.71
N LYS A 160 2.00 15.64 -17.44
CA LYS A 160 3.11 14.80 -16.99
C LYS A 160 2.65 13.51 -16.31
N ALA A 161 1.37 13.18 -16.38
CA ALA A 161 0.82 11.99 -15.77
C ALA A 161 1.61 10.73 -16.13
N LEU A 162 1.72 9.82 -15.18
CA LEU A 162 2.39 8.54 -15.34
C LEU A 162 1.49 7.56 -16.09
N GLY A 163 2.05 6.87 -17.07
CA GLY A 163 1.38 5.76 -17.76
C GLY A 163 1.30 4.50 -16.88
N PRO A 164 0.56 3.47 -17.34
CA PRO A 164 0.55 2.17 -16.66
C PRO A 164 1.96 1.59 -16.54
N GLY A 165 2.28 1.04 -15.37
CA GLY A 165 3.59 0.44 -15.07
C GLY A 165 4.19 0.95 -13.77
N ARG A 166 5.44 0.53 -13.51
CA ARG A 166 6.20 0.92 -12.32
C ARG A 166 7.13 2.09 -12.64
N HIS A 167 7.10 3.09 -11.79
CA HIS A 167 7.91 4.31 -11.88
C HIS A 167 8.68 4.51 -10.59
N LYS A 168 9.92 4.97 -10.69
CA LYS A 168 10.72 5.39 -9.52
C LYS A 168 10.69 6.91 -9.40
N VAL A 169 10.44 7.40 -8.21
CA VAL A 169 10.54 8.83 -7.90
C VAL A 169 11.71 9.03 -6.95
N HIS A 170 12.51 10.02 -7.23
CA HIS A 170 13.66 10.44 -6.42
C HIS A 170 13.44 11.89 -5.95
N LEU A 171 13.47 12.10 -4.63
CA LEU A 171 13.25 13.40 -4.02
C LEU A 171 14.51 13.85 -3.32
N VAL A 172 14.92 15.10 -3.56
CA VAL A 172 16.18 15.66 -3.07
C VAL A 172 15.93 16.94 -2.29
N VAL A 173 16.30 16.96 -1.02
CA VAL A 173 16.32 18.17 -0.19
C VAL A 173 17.39 19.13 -0.70
N LYS A 174 17.03 20.35 -1.03
CA LYS A 174 17.97 21.29 -1.65
C LYS A 174 19.01 21.85 -0.71
N GLY A 175 18.75 21.83 0.60
CA GLY A 175 19.67 22.37 1.60
C GLY A 175 20.96 21.56 1.76
N ASP A 176 20.89 20.24 1.74
CA ASP A 176 22.06 19.36 1.93
C ASP A 176 22.26 18.31 0.84
N LEU A 177 21.29 18.14 -0.07
CA LEU A 177 21.22 17.11 -1.12
C LEU A 177 20.98 15.70 -0.60
N SER A 178 20.52 15.55 0.63
CA SER A 178 19.98 14.30 1.12
C SER A 178 18.72 13.91 0.34
N SER A 179 18.40 12.64 0.24
CA SER A 179 17.35 12.18 -0.67
C SER A 179 16.61 10.95 -0.16
N THR A 180 15.45 10.69 -0.77
CA THR A 180 14.70 9.46 -0.59
C THR A 180 14.06 9.03 -1.90
N ASP A 181 13.77 7.74 -2.01
CA ASP A 181 13.07 7.14 -3.15
C ASP A 181 11.68 6.66 -2.74
N LEU A 182 10.77 6.64 -3.70
CA LEU A 182 9.51 5.91 -3.63
C LEU A 182 9.17 5.31 -4.99
N PHE A 183 8.23 4.37 -4.99
CA PHE A 183 7.76 3.72 -6.20
C PHE A 183 6.26 3.93 -6.38
N ILE A 184 5.87 4.21 -7.61
CA ILE A 184 4.48 4.33 -8.02
C ILE A 184 4.19 3.25 -9.04
N GLU A 185 3.19 2.43 -8.77
CA GLU A 185 2.64 1.49 -9.74
C GLU A 185 1.29 1.99 -10.22
N VAL A 186 1.23 2.39 -11.49
CA VAL A 186 -0.03 2.79 -12.13
C VAL A 186 -0.67 1.56 -12.71
N ILE A 187 -1.75 1.10 -12.08
CA ILE A 187 -2.42 -0.16 -12.40
C ILE A 187 -3.90 0.06 -12.72
N PRO A 188 -4.46 -0.62 -13.72
CA PRO A 188 -5.90 -0.62 -13.97
C PRO A 188 -6.69 -1.21 -12.80
N LYS A 189 -7.97 -0.82 -12.69
CA LYS A 189 -8.90 -1.48 -11.76
C LYS A 189 -8.98 -2.97 -12.07
N GLY A 190 -9.04 -3.79 -11.03
CA GLY A 190 -9.07 -5.25 -11.16
C GLY A 190 -7.72 -5.90 -11.47
N THR A 191 -6.62 -5.15 -11.44
CA THR A 191 -5.27 -5.75 -11.51
C THR A 191 -5.10 -6.76 -10.40
N PRO A 192 -4.64 -7.99 -10.71
CA PRO A 192 -4.38 -9.01 -9.71
C PRO A 192 -3.23 -8.60 -8.79
N VAL A 193 -3.50 -8.54 -7.49
CA VAL A 193 -2.53 -8.20 -6.44
C VAL A 193 -2.52 -9.31 -5.41
N PHE A 194 -1.40 -9.60 -4.79
CA PHE A 194 -1.35 -10.33 -3.54
C PHE A 194 -0.77 -9.44 -2.45
N VAL A 195 -1.25 -9.60 -1.22
CA VAL A 195 -0.74 -8.87 -0.05
C VAL A 195 0.01 -9.82 0.88
N SER A 196 1.11 -9.35 1.45
CA SER A 196 1.82 -10.07 2.50
C SER A 196 2.18 -9.14 3.64
N ASP A 197 1.91 -9.59 4.86
CA ASP A 197 2.62 -9.09 6.03
C ASP A 197 4.10 -9.49 5.96
N ILE A 198 4.95 -8.85 6.76
CA ILE A 198 6.40 -9.09 6.76
C ILE A 198 6.84 -9.78 8.06
N ASP A 199 6.53 -9.16 9.21
CA ASP A 199 7.08 -9.56 10.50
C ASP A 199 6.49 -10.87 11.00
N GLY A 200 7.33 -11.92 11.19
CA GLY A 200 6.90 -13.27 11.52
C GLY A 200 6.30 -14.05 10.35
N THR A 201 5.82 -13.36 9.31
CA THR A 201 5.28 -13.92 8.07
C THR A 201 6.39 -14.29 7.10
N LEU A 202 7.21 -13.31 6.70
CA LEU A 202 8.34 -13.50 5.78
C LEU A 202 9.67 -13.62 6.53
N THR A 203 9.74 -13.03 7.71
CA THR A 203 10.89 -13.10 8.61
C THR A 203 10.74 -14.25 9.60
N THR A 204 11.88 -14.74 10.16
CA THR A 204 11.89 -15.92 11.04
C THR A 204 11.46 -15.62 12.48
N THR A 205 11.49 -14.35 12.90
CA THR A 205 11.17 -13.91 14.27
C THR A 205 10.29 -12.66 14.25
N GLU A 206 9.48 -12.44 15.29
CA GLU A 206 8.60 -11.26 15.40
C GLU A 206 9.24 -10.13 16.25
N THR A 207 10.01 -10.48 17.26
CA THR A 207 10.40 -9.55 18.34
C THR A 207 11.86 -9.09 18.27
N GLU A 208 12.76 -9.91 17.75
CA GLU A 208 14.17 -9.56 17.64
C GLU A 208 14.45 -8.62 16.46
N GLU A 209 13.53 -8.53 15.53
CA GLU A 209 13.65 -7.85 14.25
C GLU A 209 13.68 -6.35 14.36
N PHE A 210 12.85 -5.79 15.23
CA PHE A 210 12.86 -4.35 15.46
C PHE A 210 14.23 -3.90 16.00
N THR A 211 14.79 -4.67 16.93
CA THR A 211 16.11 -4.42 17.49
C THR A 211 17.22 -4.69 16.46
N ALA A 212 17.10 -5.76 15.67
CA ALA A 212 18.07 -6.11 14.63
C ALA A 212 18.12 -5.04 13.53
N LEU A 213 16.98 -4.56 13.07
CA LEU A 213 16.90 -3.46 12.09
C LEU A 213 17.52 -2.15 12.64
N LEU A 214 17.39 -1.90 13.94
CA LEU A 214 18.03 -0.76 14.60
C LEU A 214 19.55 -0.93 14.73
N THR A 215 20.02 -2.15 14.96
CA THR A 215 21.46 -2.45 15.13
C THR A 215 22.18 -2.68 13.82
N GLY A 216 21.46 -2.72 12.70
CA GLY A 216 22.02 -2.94 11.35
C GLY A 216 22.07 -4.39 10.93
N ASP A 217 21.61 -5.32 11.75
CA ASP A 217 21.45 -6.72 11.37
C ASP A 217 20.21 -6.92 10.51
N LEU A 218 20.24 -7.86 9.57
CA LEU A 218 19.08 -8.23 8.76
C LEU A 218 18.43 -9.48 9.35
N PRO A 219 17.10 -9.46 9.61
CA PRO A 219 16.36 -10.63 10.07
C PRO A 219 16.50 -11.83 9.13
N GLY A 220 16.38 -13.05 9.68
CA GLY A 220 16.31 -14.26 8.87
C GLY A 220 15.04 -14.31 8.01
N VAL A 221 15.12 -14.99 6.86
CA VAL A 221 14.02 -15.15 5.92
C VAL A 221 13.35 -16.54 6.07
N ARG A 222 12.02 -16.60 5.92
CA ARG A 222 11.28 -17.87 5.85
C ARG A 222 11.58 -18.58 4.53
N GLU A 223 12.00 -19.82 4.63
CA GLU A 223 12.42 -20.62 3.49
C GLU A 223 11.27 -20.84 2.50
N GLY A 224 11.54 -20.59 1.21
CA GLY A 224 10.58 -20.75 0.12
C GLY A 224 9.59 -19.60 -0.05
N ALA A 225 9.60 -18.57 0.81
CA ALA A 225 8.69 -17.43 0.68
C ALA A 225 8.97 -16.60 -0.56
N ALA A 226 10.23 -16.25 -0.80
CA ALA A 226 10.64 -15.48 -1.98
C ALA A 226 10.33 -16.26 -3.27
N ASP A 227 10.67 -17.55 -3.33
CA ASP A 227 10.40 -18.41 -4.49
C ASP A 227 8.88 -18.47 -4.81
N LEU A 228 8.03 -18.61 -3.77
CA LEU A 228 6.58 -18.64 -3.95
C LEU A 228 6.05 -17.31 -4.52
N PHE A 229 6.59 -16.19 -4.05
CA PHE A 229 6.17 -14.87 -4.52
C PHE A 229 6.66 -14.58 -5.94
N GLU A 230 7.85 -15.08 -6.32
CA GLU A 230 8.30 -15.06 -7.73
C GLU A 230 7.38 -15.89 -8.63
N ILE A 231 6.88 -17.04 -8.15
CA ILE A 231 5.87 -17.82 -8.89
C ILE A 231 4.62 -16.98 -9.10
N LEU A 232 4.08 -16.31 -8.07
CA LEU A 232 2.90 -15.45 -8.20
C LEU A 232 3.13 -14.31 -9.20
N VAL A 233 4.27 -13.63 -9.12
CA VAL A 233 4.63 -12.56 -10.07
C VAL A 233 4.73 -13.11 -11.49
N SER A 234 5.31 -14.29 -11.69
CA SER A 234 5.37 -14.95 -13.01
C SER A 234 3.99 -15.29 -13.58
N LYS A 235 2.98 -15.42 -12.72
CA LYS A 235 1.57 -15.63 -13.11
C LYS A 235 0.83 -14.31 -13.40
N GLY A 236 1.42 -13.15 -13.11
CA GLY A 236 0.84 -11.82 -13.34
C GLY A 236 0.22 -11.16 -12.12
N TYR A 237 0.57 -11.58 -10.91
CA TYR A 237 0.15 -10.91 -9.68
C TYR A 237 1.18 -9.87 -9.25
N HIS A 238 0.71 -8.70 -8.77
CA HIS A 238 1.56 -7.63 -8.25
C HIS A 238 1.73 -7.74 -6.73
N PRO A 239 2.95 -7.63 -6.20
CA PRO A 239 3.18 -7.69 -4.76
C PRO A 239 2.75 -6.41 -4.04
N PHE A 240 2.08 -6.57 -2.91
CA PHE A 240 1.84 -5.54 -1.92
C PHE A 240 2.37 -6.02 -0.57
N TYR A 241 3.45 -5.44 -0.10
CA TYR A 241 4.01 -5.73 1.22
C TYR A 241 3.50 -4.73 2.23
N MET A 242 2.99 -5.20 3.35
CA MET A 242 2.39 -4.38 4.37
C MET A 242 2.91 -4.79 5.75
N THR A 243 3.44 -3.85 6.51
CA THR A 243 3.98 -4.14 7.85
C THR A 243 3.57 -3.09 8.86
N ALA A 244 3.36 -3.50 10.11
CA ALA A 244 3.04 -2.61 11.21
C ALA A 244 4.27 -1.84 11.78
N ARG A 245 5.42 -1.91 11.13
CA ARG A 245 6.63 -1.16 11.49
C ARG A 245 6.42 0.35 11.44
N PRO A 246 7.19 1.12 12.23
CA PRO A 246 7.27 2.58 12.10
C PRO A 246 7.65 3.01 10.68
N GLU A 247 7.13 4.15 10.25
CA GLU A 247 7.36 4.67 8.89
C GLU A 247 8.85 4.92 8.57
N TRP A 248 9.66 5.31 9.53
CA TRP A 248 11.09 5.56 9.33
C TRP A 248 11.91 4.29 9.03
N LEU A 249 11.34 3.08 9.20
CA LEU A 249 11.95 1.81 8.80
C LEU A 249 11.69 1.44 7.33
N MET A 250 11.00 2.26 6.56
CA MET A 250 10.67 1.99 5.15
C MET A 250 11.91 1.61 4.32
N GLY A 251 13.00 2.38 4.41
CA GLY A 251 14.22 2.12 3.66
C GLY A 251 14.84 0.75 3.99
N ARG A 252 14.93 0.43 5.30
CA ARG A 252 15.46 -0.86 5.77
C ARG A 252 14.56 -2.03 5.40
N THR A 253 13.25 -1.83 5.37
CA THR A 253 12.28 -2.84 4.95
C THR A 253 12.45 -3.19 3.47
N ARG A 254 12.61 -2.20 2.60
CA ARG A 254 12.89 -2.43 1.17
C ARG A 254 14.24 -3.11 0.95
N GLU A 255 15.28 -2.66 1.66
CA GLU A 255 16.60 -3.29 1.61
C GLU A 255 16.52 -4.78 1.95
N TRP A 256 15.82 -5.11 3.05
CA TRP A 256 15.63 -6.49 3.48
C TRP A 256 14.90 -7.33 2.44
N LEU A 257 13.81 -6.83 1.87
CA LEU A 257 13.09 -7.54 0.80
C LEU A 257 14.00 -7.81 -0.40
N GLY A 258 14.75 -6.81 -0.86
CA GLY A 258 15.63 -6.93 -2.02
C GLY A 258 16.79 -7.92 -1.79
N VAL A 259 17.48 -7.84 -0.63
CA VAL A 259 18.58 -8.73 -0.30
C VAL A 259 18.15 -10.19 -0.18
N ASN A 260 16.90 -10.44 0.26
CA ASN A 260 16.35 -11.79 0.41
C ASN A 260 15.63 -12.29 -0.85
N GLY A 261 15.73 -11.58 -1.98
CA GLY A 261 15.24 -12.05 -3.28
C GLY A 261 13.71 -11.98 -3.43
N PHE A 262 13.01 -11.18 -2.63
CA PHE A 262 11.60 -10.94 -2.85
C PHE A 262 11.35 -10.08 -4.09
N PRO A 263 10.32 -10.39 -4.89
CA PRO A 263 9.99 -9.59 -6.04
C PRO A 263 9.67 -8.14 -5.65
N SER A 264 10.05 -7.20 -6.51
CA SER A 264 9.74 -5.79 -6.32
C SER A 264 8.24 -5.56 -6.23
N GLY A 265 7.78 -4.70 -5.32
CA GLY A 265 6.36 -4.38 -5.14
C GLY A 265 6.18 -3.06 -4.41
N VAL A 266 4.93 -2.70 -4.16
CA VAL A 266 4.56 -1.59 -3.28
C VAL A 266 4.76 -2.01 -1.84
N VAL A 267 5.43 -1.17 -1.03
CA VAL A 267 5.70 -1.44 0.38
C VAL A 267 5.05 -0.36 1.23
N HIS A 268 4.24 -0.77 2.20
CA HIS A 268 3.66 0.13 3.19
C HIS A 268 4.08 -0.25 4.60
N THR A 269 4.59 0.73 5.34
CA THR A 269 4.74 0.76 6.79
C THR A 269 3.58 1.57 7.37
N THR A 270 3.41 1.58 8.68
CA THR A 270 2.50 2.55 9.32
C THR A 270 2.91 3.99 9.00
N LEU A 271 2.02 4.94 9.28
CA LEU A 271 2.32 6.37 9.24
C LEU A 271 2.66 6.91 10.65
N SER A 272 3.09 6.03 11.54
CA SER A 272 3.41 6.31 12.94
C SER A 272 4.90 6.21 13.18
N LYS A 273 5.42 7.10 14.03
CA LYS A 273 6.82 7.04 14.51
C LYS A 273 7.10 5.83 15.42
N SER A 274 6.07 5.24 16.03
CA SER A 274 6.18 4.08 16.93
C SER A 274 5.80 2.74 16.31
N GLY A 275 5.22 2.74 15.10
CA GLY A 275 4.57 1.57 14.53
C GLY A 275 3.20 1.32 15.17
N ALA A 276 2.64 0.12 14.96
CA ALA A 276 1.35 -0.29 15.50
C ALA A 276 1.42 -1.72 16.08
N LEU A 277 0.67 -1.97 17.17
CA LEU A 277 0.60 -3.26 17.83
C LEU A 277 -0.86 -3.66 18.09
N GLY A 278 -1.14 -4.97 18.09
CA GLY A 278 -2.46 -5.50 18.45
C GLY A 278 -3.58 -4.90 17.58
N SER A 279 -4.62 -4.33 18.21
CA SER A 279 -5.77 -3.75 17.50
C SER A 279 -5.41 -2.57 16.59
N GLU A 280 -4.37 -1.81 16.92
CA GLU A 280 -3.89 -0.71 16.06
C GLU A 280 -3.30 -1.26 14.76
N ALA A 281 -2.55 -2.37 14.83
CA ALA A 281 -2.03 -3.05 13.64
C ALA A 281 -3.17 -3.60 12.77
N ALA A 282 -4.20 -4.21 13.36
CA ALA A 282 -5.37 -4.69 12.63
C ALA A 282 -6.11 -3.54 11.93
N THR A 283 -6.29 -2.40 12.63
CA THR A 283 -6.92 -1.19 12.07
C THR A 283 -6.10 -0.66 10.90
N TYR A 284 -4.81 -0.44 11.09
CA TYR A 284 -3.91 0.02 10.05
C TYR A 284 -3.98 -0.86 8.79
N LYS A 285 -3.85 -2.18 8.94
CA LYS A 285 -3.90 -3.11 7.81
C LYS A 285 -5.27 -3.09 7.11
N THR A 286 -6.35 -2.97 7.87
CA THR A 286 -7.71 -2.85 7.32
C THR A 286 -7.89 -1.57 6.52
N ASP A 287 -7.39 -0.44 7.02
CA ASP A 287 -7.50 0.86 6.36
C ASP A 287 -6.70 0.90 5.05
N GLU A 288 -5.48 0.36 5.05
CA GLU A 288 -4.65 0.24 3.83
C GLU A 288 -5.34 -0.61 2.74
N LEU A 289 -5.90 -1.75 3.14
CA LEU A 289 -6.65 -2.61 2.20
C LEU A 289 -7.95 -1.95 1.73
N SER A 290 -8.58 -1.13 2.56
CA SER A 290 -9.77 -0.36 2.19
C SER A 290 -9.43 0.75 1.18
N LEU A 291 -8.30 1.42 1.34
CA LEU A 291 -7.79 2.38 0.35
C LEU A 291 -7.52 1.70 -1.00
N LEU A 292 -6.90 0.52 -0.98
CA LEU A 292 -6.65 -0.27 -2.19
C LEU A 292 -7.96 -0.71 -2.86
N ALA A 293 -8.93 -1.18 -2.07
CA ALA A 293 -10.25 -1.54 -2.56
C ALA A 293 -11.00 -0.34 -3.17
N GLY A 294 -10.84 0.85 -2.59
CA GLY A 294 -11.35 2.12 -3.15
C GLY A 294 -10.81 2.41 -4.56
N LYS A 295 -9.62 1.92 -4.89
CA LYS A 295 -9.02 1.97 -6.23
C LYS A 295 -9.50 0.85 -7.15
N GLY A 296 -10.45 0.03 -6.72
CA GLY A 296 -10.98 -1.12 -7.47
C GLY A 296 -10.03 -2.30 -7.53
N VAL A 297 -9.14 -2.44 -6.55
CA VAL A 297 -8.20 -3.55 -6.41
C VAL A 297 -8.43 -4.25 -5.09
N VAL A 298 -8.79 -5.53 -5.14
CA VAL A 298 -8.88 -6.41 -3.97
C VAL A 298 -7.84 -7.51 -4.13
N PRO A 299 -6.97 -7.74 -3.15
CA PRO A 299 -5.96 -8.79 -3.28
C PRO A 299 -6.57 -10.17 -3.53
N SER A 300 -5.96 -10.91 -4.46
CA SER A 300 -6.37 -12.28 -4.80
C SER A 300 -5.84 -13.31 -3.81
N PHE A 301 -4.75 -12.99 -3.12
CA PHE A 301 -4.12 -13.79 -2.08
C PHE A 301 -3.63 -12.88 -0.97
N ALA A 302 -3.61 -13.42 0.26
CA ALA A 302 -3.06 -12.72 1.41
C ALA A 302 -2.25 -13.68 2.28
N PHE A 303 -1.10 -13.22 2.76
CA PHE A 303 -0.16 -13.99 3.57
C PHE A 303 0.08 -13.29 4.90
N GLY A 304 -0.09 -14.00 6.00
CA GLY A 304 0.06 -13.48 7.36
C GLY A 304 0.43 -14.57 8.35
N ASN A 305 0.56 -14.23 9.63
CA ASN A 305 0.88 -15.18 10.69
C ASN A 305 0.18 -14.86 12.02
N THR A 306 -0.70 -13.86 12.05
CA THR A 306 -1.33 -13.38 13.28
C THR A 306 -2.84 -13.18 13.13
N GLU A 307 -3.52 -13.05 14.30
CA GLU A 307 -4.94 -12.69 14.35
C GLU A 307 -5.22 -11.32 13.70
N THR A 308 -4.28 -10.38 13.79
CA THR A 308 -4.45 -9.04 13.19
C THR A 308 -4.46 -9.10 11.66
N ASP A 309 -3.68 -10.01 11.06
CA ASP A 309 -3.71 -10.29 9.63
C ASP A 309 -5.04 -10.92 9.24
N ALA A 310 -5.45 -11.95 9.97
CA ALA A 310 -6.69 -12.66 9.71
C ALA A 310 -7.90 -11.72 9.73
N GLN A 311 -7.98 -10.85 10.74
CA GLN A 311 -9.03 -9.84 10.85
C GLN A 311 -9.01 -8.86 9.68
N ALA A 312 -7.83 -8.32 9.33
CA ALA A 312 -7.70 -7.35 8.24
C ALA A 312 -8.05 -7.96 6.88
N TYR A 313 -7.57 -9.17 6.60
CA TYR A 313 -7.83 -9.87 5.33
C TYR A 313 -9.30 -10.29 5.18
N PHE A 314 -9.93 -10.69 6.28
CA PHE A 314 -11.38 -10.95 6.30
C PHE A 314 -12.19 -9.69 6.03
N ASN A 315 -11.88 -8.59 6.73
CA ASN A 315 -12.55 -7.31 6.55
C ASN A 315 -12.40 -6.75 5.12
N ALA A 316 -11.26 -7.02 4.47
CA ALA A 316 -11.00 -6.65 3.08
C ALA A 316 -11.71 -7.54 2.06
N ASN A 317 -12.51 -8.53 2.50
CA ASN A 317 -13.19 -9.49 1.63
C ASN A 317 -12.25 -10.30 0.72
N ILE A 318 -11.02 -10.57 1.18
CA ILE A 318 -10.11 -11.45 0.45
C ILE A 318 -10.62 -12.88 0.54
N GLY A 319 -10.92 -13.49 -0.58
CA GLY A 319 -11.52 -14.83 -0.61
C GLY A 319 -11.42 -15.51 -1.97
N PRO A 320 -11.76 -16.81 -2.01
CA PRO A 320 -12.27 -17.69 -0.92
C PRO A 320 -11.28 -17.90 0.24
N GLU A 321 -11.69 -18.63 1.29
CA GLU A 321 -10.94 -18.78 2.55
C GLU A 321 -9.50 -19.28 2.36
N ASP A 322 -9.28 -20.22 1.42
CA ASP A 322 -7.97 -20.76 1.06
C ASP A 322 -7.01 -19.75 0.39
N ARG A 323 -7.50 -18.54 0.09
CA ARG A 323 -6.70 -17.42 -0.40
C ARG A 323 -6.10 -16.56 0.73
N ARG A 324 -6.57 -16.74 1.96
CA ARG A 324 -5.96 -16.18 3.17
C ARG A 324 -5.07 -17.25 3.79
N VAL A 325 -3.79 -17.11 3.60
CA VAL A 325 -2.75 -18.09 3.97
C VAL A 325 -2.05 -17.62 5.24
N PHE A 326 -2.00 -18.50 6.25
CA PHE A 326 -1.39 -18.18 7.54
C PHE A 326 -0.27 -19.15 7.86
N LEU A 327 0.94 -18.59 8.02
CA LEU A 327 2.11 -19.38 8.39
C LEU A 327 2.06 -19.71 9.88
N GLN A 328 1.96 -21.02 10.21
CA GLN A 328 1.98 -21.56 11.57
C GLN A 328 0.93 -20.93 12.51
N PHE A 329 -0.17 -20.41 11.94
CA PHE A 329 -1.26 -19.80 12.69
C PHE A 329 -2.61 -20.36 12.27
N ASP A 330 -3.47 -20.69 13.26
CA ASP A 330 -4.83 -21.18 13.05
C ASP A 330 -5.82 -20.03 13.22
N ASP A 331 -6.39 -19.55 12.13
CA ASP A 331 -7.50 -18.60 12.20
C ASP A 331 -8.82 -19.35 12.48
N LEU A 332 -9.15 -19.43 13.76
CA LEU A 332 -10.37 -20.12 14.23
C LEU A 332 -11.64 -19.26 14.08
N VAL A 333 -11.51 -17.96 13.78
CA VAL A 333 -12.63 -17.02 13.73
C VAL A 333 -13.12 -16.82 12.29
N HIS A 334 -12.21 -16.59 11.36
CA HIS A 334 -12.54 -16.22 10.00
C HIS A 334 -12.24 -17.32 8.98
N ASN A 335 -11.62 -18.40 9.43
CA ASN A 335 -11.05 -19.49 8.66
C ASN A 335 -10.00 -18.99 7.64
N GLY A 336 -9.05 -19.83 7.35
CA GLY A 336 -8.01 -19.56 6.38
C GLY A 336 -7.16 -20.82 6.21
N LEU A 337 -6.27 -20.79 5.25
CA LEU A 337 -5.37 -21.91 5.00
C LEU A 337 -4.14 -21.79 5.91
N ARG A 338 -4.02 -22.65 6.91
CA ARG A 338 -2.78 -22.80 7.67
C ARG A 338 -1.75 -23.57 6.86
N ILE A 339 -0.51 -23.08 6.86
CA ILE A 339 0.66 -23.78 6.31
C ILE A 339 1.77 -23.87 7.37
N GLU A 340 2.61 -24.88 7.26
CA GLU A 340 3.82 -24.99 8.08
C GLU A 340 5.05 -24.40 7.39
N SER A 341 5.04 -24.37 6.05
CA SER A 341 6.10 -23.85 5.20
C SER A 341 5.53 -23.33 3.89
N TYR A 342 6.15 -22.29 3.34
CA TYR A 342 5.82 -21.80 1.99
C TYR A 342 6.02 -22.86 0.90
N LYS A 343 6.91 -23.82 1.14
CA LYS A 343 7.12 -24.95 0.23
C LYS A 343 5.88 -25.83 0.03
N ASP A 344 4.97 -25.83 1.02
CA ASP A 344 3.72 -26.60 0.95
C ASP A 344 2.80 -26.11 -0.17
N LEU A 345 3.00 -24.88 -0.64
CA LEU A 345 2.17 -24.23 -1.65
C LEU A 345 2.78 -24.22 -3.06
N VAL A 346 4.05 -24.53 -3.22
CA VAL A 346 4.77 -24.35 -4.49
C VAL A 346 4.08 -25.09 -5.64
N GLU A 347 3.78 -26.38 -5.48
CA GLU A 347 3.12 -27.17 -6.53
C GLU A 347 1.74 -26.61 -6.90
N GLN A 348 0.95 -26.20 -5.90
CA GLN A 348 -0.38 -25.62 -6.11
C GLN A 348 -0.29 -24.29 -6.87
N TYR A 349 0.68 -23.43 -6.55
CA TYR A 349 0.82 -22.11 -7.14
C TYR A 349 1.49 -22.16 -8.52
N GLU A 350 2.38 -23.11 -8.75
CA GLU A 350 2.89 -23.42 -10.10
C GLU A 350 1.77 -23.85 -11.04
N ALA A 351 0.77 -24.58 -10.52
CA ALA A 351 -0.39 -25.02 -11.30
C ALA A 351 -1.43 -23.91 -11.56
N LEU A 352 -1.30 -22.73 -10.95
CA LEU A 352 -2.19 -21.59 -11.23
C LEU A 352 -2.10 -21.22 -12.71
N PRO A 353 -3.23 -20.88 -13.34
CA PRO A 353 -3.21 -20.34 -14.70
C PRO A 353 -2.43 -19.04 -14.73
N SER A 354 -1.62 -18.85 -15.80
CA SER A 354 -1.05 -17.54 -16.06
C SER A 354 -2.18 -16.56 -16.39
N LEU A 355 -2.17 -15.40 -15.74
CA LEU A 355 -3.07 -14.29 -16.05
C LEU A 355 -2.54 -13.48 -17.24
N CYS A 356 -1.30 -13.76 -17.62
CA CYS A 356 -0.60 -13.14 -18.73
C CYS A 356 -0.68 -14.06 -19.95
N PRO A 357 -1.07 -13.52 -21.13
CA PRO A 357 -1.20 -14.28 -22.37
C PRO A 357 0.14 -14.86 -22.86
#